data_e9eed16ec9e8637efb179c9607e1f288
#
_entry.id   e9eed16ec9e8637efb179c9607e1f288
#
_cell.length_a   1.000
_cell.length_b   1.000
_cell.length_c   1.000
_cell.angle_alpha   90.00
_cell.angle_beta   90.00
_cell.angle_gamma   90.00
#
_symmetry.space_group_name_H-M   'P 1'
#
loop_
_entity.id
_entity.type
_entity.pdbx_description
1 polymer ?
#
loop_
_entity_poly.entity_id
_entity_poly.type
_entity_poly.pdbx_seq_one_letter_code
_entity_poly.pdbx_strand_id
1 'polypeptide(L)'
;NALSAHRTPEKVMKFAGEAHKRGVKVIIAGAGGAAHLPGVIAALTPIPVIGVPIRSSISLDGWDSILSILQMPPGIPVATVGIDASRNAAILATQILALTDQGIMKTMQNFKAGMVQKINKANEDLAALKYQYKTN
;
A
#
# COMPACT_ATOMS: atom_id res chain seq x y z
N ASN A 1 -13.16 6.77 2.55
CA ASN A 1 -13.44 7.79 3.56
C ASN A 1 -12.31 8.81 3.63
N ALA A 2 -12.65 10.10 3.79
CA ALA A 2 -11.70 11.13 4.16
C ALA A 2 -11.74 11.28 5.69
N LEU A 3 -10.63 10.95 6.35
CA LEU A 3 -10.47 10.99 7.79
C LEU A 3 -9.17 11.72 8.14
N SER A 4 -9.11 12.35 9.30
CA SER A 4 -7.91 13.01 9.79
C SER A 4 -7.71 12.67 11.27
N ALA A 5 -6.52 12.14 11.60
CA ALA A 5 -6.16 11.84 12.98
C ALA A 5 -6.22 13.09 13.89
N HIS A 6 -5.91 14.27 13.33
CA HIS A 6 -5.82 15.51 14.08
C HIS A 6 -7.11 16.33 14.07
N ARG A 7 -7.91 16.26 12.97
CA ARG A 7 -9.09 17.13 12.80
C ARG A 7 -10.41 16.39 13.05
N THR A 8 -10.42 15.07 12.92
CA THR A 8 -11.62 14.23 13.11
C THR A 8 -11.30 12.97 13.91
N PRO A 9 -10.64 13.06 15.08
CA PRO A 9 -10.14 11.88 15.82
C PRO A 9 -11.28 10.94 16.22
N GLU A 10 -12.43 11.44 16.63
CA GLU A 10 -13.58 10.60 17.00
C GLU A 10 -14.10 9.77 15.82
N LYS A 11 -14.10 10.34 14.60
CA LYS A 11 -14.49 9.59 13.39
C LYS A 11 -13.48 8.50 13.06
N VAL A 12 -12.18 8.75 13.30
CA VAL A 12 -11.12 7.75 13.13
C VAL A 12 -11.31 6.61 14.13
N MET A 13 -11.54 6.94 15.41
CA MET A 13 -11.77 5.93 16.46
C MET A 13 -12.99 5.05 16.14
N LYS A 14 -14.10 5.65 15.77
CA LYS A 14 -15.31 4.91 15.40
C LYS A 14 -15.07 4.03 14.17
N PHE A 15 -14.47 4.59 13.11
CA PHE A 15 -14.18 3.84 11.88
C PHE A 15 -13.30 2.62 12.14
N ALA A 16 -12.16 2.81 12.82
CA ALA A 16 -11.17 1.78 13.06
C ALA A 16 -11.67 0.72 14.06
N GLY A 17 -12.24 1.12 15.18
CA GLY A 17 -12.73 0.23 16.21
C GLY A 17 -13.90 -0.66 15.78
N GLU A 18 -14.70 -0.21 14.81
CA GLU A 18 -15.83 -0.96 14.26
C GLU A 18 -15.51 -1.69 12.96
N ALA A 19 -14.34 -1.49 12.36
CA ALA A 19 -14.01 -2.02 11.05
C ALA A 19 -14.16 -3.55 10.96
N HIS A 20 -13.64 -4.28 11.95
CA HIS A 20 -13.73 -5.74 12.00
C HIS A 20 -15.19 -6.24 12.11
N LYS A 21 -16.06 -5.52 12.83
CA LYS A 21 -17.48 -5.85 12.98
C LYS A 21 -18.26 -5.70 11.64
N ARG A 22 -17.78 -4.81 10.76
CA ARG A 22 -18.32 -4.61 9.42
C ARG A 22 -17.75 -5.57 8.37
N GLY A 23 -16.92 -6.56 8.78
CA GLY A 23 -16.33 -7.52 7.87
C GLY A 23 -15.10 -7.00 7.08
N VAL A 24 -14.58 -5.82 7.42
CA VAL A 24 -13.33 -5.31 6.84
C VAL A 24 -12.17 -6.21 7.26
N LYS A 25 -11.35 -6.62 6.30
CA LYS A 25 -10.23 -7.54 6.53
C LYS A 25 -8.87 -6.85 6.51
N VAL A 26 -8.74 -5.75 5.79
CA VAL A 26 -7.51 -4.94 5.68
C VAL A 26 -7.92 -3.48 5.54
N ILE A 27 -7.16 -2.58 6.16
CA ILE A 27 -7.33 -1.13 5.97
C ILE A 27 -6.10 -0.60 5.25
N ILE A 28 -6.31 0.18 4.19
CA ILE A 28 -5.27 0.96 3.56
C ILE A 28 -5.45 2.41 4.00
N ALA A 29 -4.42 3.02 4.59
CA ALA A 29 -4.45 4.38 5.08
C ALA A 29 -3.31 5.21 4.47
N GLY A 30 -3.67 6.24 3.69
CA GLY A 30 -2.73 7.21 3.14
C GLY A 30 -2.64 8.46 4.01
N ALA A 31 -1.44 8.94 4.27
CA ALA A 31 -1.20 10.18 5.01
C ALA A 31 0.09 10.88 4.56
N GLY A 32 0.09 12.20 4.56
CA GLY A 32 1.23 13.05 4.23
C GLY A 32 1.68 13.89 5.43
N GLY A 33 2.84 14.52 5.30
CA GLY A 33 3.48 15.25 6.40
C GLY A 33 3.82 14.31 7.57
N ALA A 34 3.45 14.67 8.80
CA ALA A 34 3.65 13.83 9.99
C ALA A 34 2.93 12.47 9.95
N ALA A 35 2.06 12.24 8.98
CA ALA A 35 1.47 10.96 8.58
C ALA A 35 0.99 10.03 9.71
N HIS A 36 0.39 10.58 10.77
CA HIS A 36 -0.01 9.83 11.97
C HIS A 36 -1.20 8.89 11.75
N LEU A 37 -2.02 9.12 10.72
CA LEU A 37 -3.29 8.42 10.53
C LEU A 37 -3.15 6.88 10.48
N PRO A 38 -2.19 6.27 9.76
CA PRO A 38 -2.05 4.81 9.72
C PRO A 38 -1.76 4.21 11.09
N GLY A 39 -0.85 4.83 11.87
CA GLY A 39 -0.49 4.37 13.22
C GLY A 39 -1.66 4.50 14.19
N VAL A 40 -2.41 5.60 14.15
CA VAL A 40 -3.62 5.79 14.97
C VAL A 40 -4.67 4.73 14.64
N ILE A 41 -4.90 4.45 13.35
CA ILE A 41 -5.84 3.38 12.94
C ILE A 41 -5.34 2.01 13.43
N ALA A 42 -4.05 1.71 13.28
CA ALA A 42 -3.49 0.43 13.72
C ALA A 42 -3.62 0.20 15.22
N ALA A 43 -3.51 1.26 16.03
CA ALA A 43 -3.72 1.19 17.47
C ALA A 43 -5.19 0.91 17.88
N LEU A 44 -6.15 1.16 17.01
CA LEU A 44 -7.58 1.08 17.28
C LEU A 44 -8.27 -0.14 16.67
N THR A 45 -7.56 -0.94 15.90
CA THR A 45 -8.15 -2.10 15.19
C THR A 45 -7.28 -3.34 15.29
N PRO A 46 -7.86 -4.55 15.40
CA PRO A 46 -7.10 -5.80 15.37
C PRO A 46 -6.76 -6.27 13.95
N ILE A 47 -7.28 -5.62 12.90
CA ILE A 47 -7.05 -6.04 11.51
C ILE A 47 -5.81 -5.37 10.91
N PRO A 48 -5.16 -5.99 9.91
CA PRO A 48 -3.97 -5.43 9.29
C PRO A 48 -4.19 -4.03 8.72
N VAL A 49 -3.23 -3.15 8.95
CA VAL A 49 -3.20 -1.78 8.38
C VAL A 49 -1.99 -1.65 7.46
N ILE A 50 -2.25 -1.15 6.25
CA ILE A 50 -1.23 -0.82 5.26
C ILE A 50 -1.16 0.70 5.14
N GLY A 51 0.01 1.26 5.48
CA GLY A 51 0.30 2.68 5.38
C GLY A 51 0.85 3.05 4.01
N VAL A 52 0.30 4.12 3.43
CA VAL A 52 0.82 4.73 2.21
C VAL A 52 1.34 6.12 2.55
N PRO A 53 2.67 6.32 2.57
CA PRO A 53 3.24 7.66 2.70
C PRO A 53 2.84 8.50 1.49
N ILE A 54 2.31 9.69 1.72
CA ILE A 54 1.87 10.59 0.65
C ILE A 54 2.80 11.80 0.58
N ARG A 55 3.28 12.10 -0.61
CA ARG A 55 3.95 13.36 -0.90
C ARG A 55 2.90 14.47 -1.01
N SER A 56 2.58 15.08 0.11
CA SER A 56 1.65 16.21 0.17
C SER A 56 2.38 17.54 0.01
N SER A 57 1.65 18.64 -0.17
CA SER A 57 2.21 19.99 -0.30
C SER A 57 3.01 20.48 0.92
N ILE A 58 2.81 19.85 2.08
CA ILE A 58 3.53 20.16 3.33
C ILE A 58 4.61 19.12 3.66
N SER A 59 4.82 18.15 2.79
CA SER A 59 5.74 17.02 3.01
C SER A 59 7.15 17.40 2.57
N LEU A 60 8.15 16.91 3.28
CA LEU A 60 9.57 17.00 2.91
C LEU A 60 9.89 15.90 1.87
N ASP A 61 9.39 16.07 0.65
CA ASP A 61 9.47 15.09 -0.44
C ASP A 61 8.95 13.68 -0.07
N GLY A 62 8.13 13.58 0.97
CA GLY A 62 7.58 12.33 1.48
C GLY A 62 8.47 11.59 2.49
N TRP A 63 9.69 12.08 2.77
CA TRP A 63 10.58 11.46 3.76
C TRP A 63 10.03 11.50 5.18
N ASP A 64 9.45 12.62 5.57
CA ASP A 64 8.73 12.78 6.83
C ASP A 64 7.56 11.80 6.95
N SER A 65 6.80 11.62 5.88
CA SER A 65 5.66 10.72 5.83
C SER A 65 6.08 9.25 5.96
N ILE A 66 7.10 8.82 5.20
CA ILE A 66 7.56 7.41 5.26
C ILE A 66 8.18 7.08 6.61
N LEU A 67 9.02 7.97 7.17
CA LEU A 67 9.63 7.75 8.48
C LEU A 67 8.59 7.69 9.59
N SER A 68 7.58 8.58 9.55
CA SER A 68 6.48 8.59 10.53
C SER A 68 5.68 7.29 10.52
N ILE A 69 5.43 6.72 9.32
CA ILE A 69 4.64 5.48 9.20
C ILE A 69 5.48 4.24 9.53
N LEU A 70 6.78 4.24 9.21
CA LEU A 70 7.67 3.11 9.49
C LEU A 70 7.98 2.92 10.96
N GLN A 71 8.18 4.02 11.70
CA GLN A 71 8.66 3.99 13.09
C GLN A 71 7.52 3.78 14.10
N MET A 72 6.82 2.63 13.98
CA MET A 72 5.78 2.26 14.94
C MET A 72 6.38 1.58 16.19
N PRO A 73 5.79 1.82 17.37
CA PRO A 73 6.21 1.16 18.59
C PRO A 73 5.91 -0.34 18.54
N PRO A 74 6.63 -1.18 19.31
CA PRO A 74 6.32 -2.59 19.46
C PRO A 74 4.86 -2.83 19.82
N GLY A 75 4.20 -3.75 19.12
CA GLY A 75 2.80 -4.10 19.33
C GLY A 75 1.81 -3.39 18.40
N ILE A 76 2.22 -2.34 17.69
CA ILE A 76 1.35 -1.58 16.73
C ILE A 76 1.99 -1.60 15.33
N PRO A 77 1.99 -2.73 14.62
CA PRO A 77 2.61 -2.80 13.30
C PRO A 77 1.77 -2.09 12.23
N VAL A 78 2.44 -1.41 11.31
CA VAL A 78 1.86 -0.88 10.07
C VAL A 78 2.72 -1.37 8.90
N ALA A 79 2.14 -2.15 7.98
CA ALA A 79 2.82 -2.55 6.76
C ALA A 79 2.95 -1.33 5.84
N THR A 80 4.17 -0.87 5.59
CA THR A 80 4.39 0.37 4.86
C THR A 80 4.87 0.09 3.43
N VAL A 81 4.23 0.72 2.44
CA VAL A 81 4.65 0.69 1.04
C VAL A 81 5.46 1.96 0.70
N GLY A 82 5.99 2.03 -0.52
CA GLY A 82 6.72 3.22 -0.97
C GLY A 82 5.87 4.50 -1.01
N ILE A 83 6.52 5.65 -1.13
CA ILE A 83 5.86 6.96 -1.26
C ILE A 83 4.93 6.95 -2.48
N ASP A 84 3.71 7.42 -2.31
CA ASP A 84 2.62 7.47 -3.32
C ASP A 84 2.25 6.10 -3.94
N ALA A 85 2.71 4.99 -3.35
CA ALA A 85 2.54 3.64 -3.88
C ALA A 85 1.20 3.00 -3.52
N SER A 86 0.08 3.72 -3.68
CA SER A 86 -1.26 3.22 -3.37
C SER A 86 -1.62 1.94 -4.12
N ARG A 87 -1.11 1.78 -5.36
CA ARG A 87 -1.27 0.55 -6.14
C ARG A 87 -0.63 -0.65 -5.45
N ASN A 88 0.58 -0.50 -4.91
CA ASN A 88 1.25 -1.58 -4.18
C ASN A 88 0.53 -1.91 -2.87
N ALA A 89 -0.04 -0.91 -2.19
CA ALA A 89 -0.88 -1.15 -1.03
C ALA A 89 -2.12 -1.99 -1.38
N ALA A 90 -2.78 -1.69 -2.50
CA ALA A 90 -3.92 -2.48 -2.97
C ALA A 90 -3.52 -3.92 -3.34
N ILE A 91 -2.36 -4.10 -3.99
CA ILE A 91 -1.83 -5.43 -4.31
C ILE A 91 -1.52 -6.21 -3.03
N LEU A 92 -0.86 -5.59 -2.04
CA LEU A 92 -0.57 -6.23 -0.75
C LEU A 92 -1.85 -6.62 0.00
N ALA A 93 -2.85 -5.73 0.04
CA ALA A 93 -4.15 -6.06 0.61
C ALA A 93 -4.81 -7.25 -0.10
N THR A 94 -4.76 -7.28 -1.43
CA THR A 94 -5.29 -8.40 -2.22
C THR A 94 -4.53 -9.70 -1.94
N GLN A 95 -3.20 -9.64 -1.76
CA GLN A 95 -2.40 -10.81 -1.38
C GLN A 95 -2.78 -11.34 0.01
N ILE A 96 -3.03 -10.47 0.98
CA ILE A 96 -3.51 -10.87 2.32
C ILE A 96 -4.86 -11.59 2.20
N LEU A 97 -5.79 -11.06 1.42
CA LEU A 97 -7.10 -11.69 1.18
C LEU A 97 -6.98 -13.02 0.44
N ALA A 98 -6.02 -13.14 -0.48
CA ALA A 98 -5.77 -14.36 -1.24
C ALA A 98 -5.35 -15.57 -0.37
N LEU A 99 -4.83 -15.35 0.84
CA LEU A 99 -4.45 -16.44 1.74
C LEU A 99 -5.62 -17.35 2.14
N THR A 100 -6.84 -16.82 2.11
CA THR A 100 -8.06 -17.53 2.46
C THR A 100 -9.07 -17.64 1.31
N ASP A 101 -8.73 -17.13 0.11
CA ASP A 101 -9.59 -17.15 -1.07
C ASP A 101 -8.82 -17.60 -2.31
N GLN A 102 -9.13 -18.83 -2.78
CA GLN A 102 -8.47 -19.43 -3.93
C GLN A 102 -8.76 -18.70 -5.26
N GLY A 103 -9.91 -18.05 -5.39
CA GLY A 103 -10.26 -17.24 -6.56
C GLY A 103 -9.37 -15.99 -6.65
N ILE A 104 -9.20 -15.31 -5.52
CA ILE A 104 -8.28 -14.16 -5.42
C ILE A 104 -6.84 -14.62 -5.64
N MET A 105 -6.43 -15.75 -5.07
CA MET A 105 -5.09 -16.32 -5.28
C MET A 105 -4.81 -16.56 -6.76
N LYS A 106 -5.72 -17.18 -7.48
CA LYS A 106 -5.61 -17.42 -8.93
C LYS A 106 -5.48 -16.11 -9.71
N THR A 107 -6.28 -15.12 -9.34
CA THR A 107 -6.22 -13.77 -9.94
C THR A 107 -4.84 -13.13 -9.75
N MET A 108 -4.26 -13.25 -8.55
CA MET A 108 -2.94 -12.74 -8.25
C MET A 108 -1.82 -13.47 -9.03
N GLN A 109 -1.93 -14.78 -9.21
CA GLN A 109 -1.01 -15.55 -10.05
C GLN A 109 -1.05 -15.07 -11.50
N ASN A 110 -2.25 -14.91 -12.06
CA ASN A 110 -2.44 -14.41 -13.42
C ASN A 110 -1.90 -12.98 -13.59
N PHE A 111 -2.14 -12.12 -12.60
CA PHE A 111 -1.59 -10.75 -12.59
C PHE A 111 -0.05 -10.76 -12.66
N LYS A 112 0.61 -11.59 -11.85
CA LYS A 112 2.08 -11.73 -11.88
C LYS A 112 2.59 -12.31 -13.19
N ALA A 113 1.94 -13.34 -13.73
CA ALA A 113 2.26 -13.89 -15.03
C ALA A 113 2.16 -12.86 -16.16
N GLY A 114 1.12 -12.02 -16.12
CA GLY A 114 0.97 -10.93 -17.10
C GLY A 114 2.09 -9.87 -17.05
N MET A 115 2.69 -9.64 -15.88
CA MET A 115 3.88 -8.76 -15.79
C MET A 115 5.09 -9.38 -16.47
N VAL A 116 5.31 -10.68 -16.30
CA VAL A 116 6.40 -11.42 -16.98
C VAL A 116 6.22 -11.36 -18.50
N GLN A 117 5.01 -11.62 -19.00
CA GLN A 117 4.71 -11.54 -20.43
C GLN A 117 5.00 -10.16 -21.03
N LYS A 118 4.68 -9.07 -20.30
CA LYS A 118 5.00 -7.70 -20.75
C LYS A 118 6.51 -7.48 -20.93
N ILE A 119 7.32 -7.98 -20.00
CA ILE A 119 8.78 -7.83 -20.08
C ILE A 119 9.35 -8.70 -21.23
N ASN A 120 8.86 -9.93 -21.38
CA ASN A 120 9.28 -10.80 -22.48
C ASN A 120 8.98 -10.15 -23.83
N LYS A 121 7.76 -9.63 -24.00
CA LYS A 121 7.38 -8.91 -25.23
C LYS A 121 8.27 -7.68 -25.47
N ALA A 122 8.55 -6.88 -24.43
CA ALA A 122 9.44 -5.73 -24.57
C ALA A 122 10.87 -6.15 -25.00
N ASN A 123 11.38 -7.27 -24.50
CA ASN A 123 12.67 -7.81 -24.91
C ASN A 123 12.66 -8.31 -26.36
N GLU A 124 11.58 -8.96 -26.80
CA GLU A 124 11.38 -9.35 -28.19
C GLU A 124 11.35 -8.12 -29.12
N ASP A 125 10.59 -7.10 -28.75
CA ASP A 125 10.49 -5.84 -29.49
C ASP A 125 11.88 -5.16 -29.57
N LEU A 126 12.65 -5.16 -28.47
CA LEU A 126 14.01 -4.62 -28.42
C LEU A 126 14.97 -5.42 -29.32
N ALA A 127 14.89 -6.74 -29.29
CA ALA A 127 15.74 -7.60 -30.10
C ALA A 127 15.47 -7.44 -31.63
N ALA A 128 14.27 -7.05 -32.01
CA ALA A 128 13.89 -6.76 -33.40
C ALA A 128 14.46 -5.41 -33.90
N LEU A 129 14.90 -4.52 -33.02
CA LEU A 129 15.48 -3.23 -33.40
C LEU A 129 16.90 -3.42 -33.92
N LYS A 130 17.19 -2.82 -35.07
CA LYS A 130 18.56 -2.75 -35.62
C LYS A 130 19.23 -1.49 -35.10
N TYR A 131 20.21 -1.64 -34.25
CA TYR A 131 21.05 -0.55 -33.78
C TYR A 131 22.27 -0.38 -34.68
N GLN A 132 22.68 0.88 -34.92
CA GLN A 132 23.86 1.20 -35.71
C GLN A 132 25.17 0.74 -35.02
N TYR A 133 25.16 0.70 -33.70
CA TYR A 133 26.30 0.25 -32.88
C TYR A 133 25.87 -0.90 -31.97
N LYS A 134 26.72 -1.95 -31.86
CA LYS A 134 26.53 -3.01 -30.87
C LYS A 134 26.82 -2.45 -29.48
N THR A 135 25.84 -2.48 -28.61
CA THR A 135 26.07 -2.31 -27.18
C THR A 135 26.27 -3.70 -26.59
N ASN A 136 27.46 -3.95 -26.04
CA ASN A 136 27.77 -5.20 -25.34
C ASN A 136 27.09 -5.21 -23.98
#